data_cc03e6296935e25c12c80708806372b0
#
_entry.id   cc03e6296935e25c12c80708806372b0
#
_cell.length_a   1.000
_cell.length_b   1.000
_cell.length_c   1.000
_cell.angle_alpha   90.00
_cell.angle_beta   90.00
_cell.angle_gamma   90.00
#
_symmetry.space_group_name_H-M   'P 1'
#
loop_
_entity.id
_entity.type
_entity.pdbx_description
1 polymer ?
#
loop_
_entity_poly.entity_id
_entity_poly.type
_entity_poly.pdbx_seq_one_letter_code
_entity_poly.pdbx_strand_id
1 'polypeptide(L)'
;MSYDIILLKPDDLDIDDLQDLDEVHEIGSESFVLDALNAVFPGCIDGFFAHGETCTVEGSLSGQPVTSVHLSLRFGAAWSDASFSEVEQQLTRLCQSLQVCAFSVDDNSRLAGPL
;
A
#
# COMPACT_ATOMS: atom_id res chain seq x y z
N MET A 1 12.47 12.23 -5.02
CA MET A 1 12.72 10.85 -4.54
C MET A 1 11.39 10.20 -4.22
N SER A 2 11.18 8.97 -4.63
CA SER A 2 9.95 8.23 -4.38
C SER A 2 10.25 6.95 -3.61
N TYR A 3 9.24 6.48 -2.87
CA TYR A 3 9.31 5.24 -2.10
C TYR A 3 8.19 4.33 -2.61
N ASP A 4 8.54 3.16 -3.10
CA ASP A 4 7.58 2.26 -3.73
C ASP A 4 7.14 1.18 -2.75
N ILE A 5 5.82 0.98 -2.68
CA ILE A 5 5.16 0.03 -1.79
C ILE A 5 4.28 -0.88 -2.63
N ILE A 6 4.28 -2.17 -2.32
CA ILE A 6 3.39 -3.12 -2.98
C ILE A 6 2.50 -3.78 -1.94
N LEU A 7 1.20 -3.87 -2.25
CA LEU A 7 0.21 -4.56 -1.43
C LEU A 7 -0.13 -5.88 -2.11
N LEU A 8 0.01 -6.96 -1.37
CA LEU A 8 -0.25 -8.32 -1.84
C LEU A 8 -1.00 -9.11 -0.79
N LYS A 9 -1.75 -10.11 -1.23
CA LYS A 9 -2.40 -11.06 -0.33
C LYS A 9 -1.66 -12.38 -0.42
N PRO A 10 -0.60 -12.56 0.39
CA PRO A 10 0.19 -13.79 0.33
C PRO A 10 -0.57 -14.95 0.94
N ASP A 11 -0.15 -16.17 0.60
CA ASP A 11 -0.67 -17.38 1.17
C ASP A 11 -0.49 -17.41 2.69
N ASP A 12 0.70 -16.98 3.14
CA ASP A 12 1.01 -16.82 4.56
C ASP A 12 1.07 -15.33 4.90
N LEU A 13 0.10 -14.84 5.68
CA LEU A 13 0.02 -13.43 6.08
C LEU A 13 1.07 -13.03 7.11
N ASP A 14 1.83 -13.99 7.65
CA ASP A 14 2.87 -13.72 8.63
C ASP A 14 4.27 -13.53 8.04
N ILE A 15 4.42 -13.61 6.71
CA ILE A 15 5.73 -13.41 6.08
C ILE A 15 6.22 -11.99 6.29
N ASP A 16 7.53 -11.84 6.52
CA ASP A 16 8.17 -10.55 6.75
C ASP A 16 8.97 -10.04 5.56
N ASP A 17 9.16 -10.86 4.53
CA ASP A 17 10.02 -10.56 3.39
C ASP A 17 9.35 -11.05 2.11
N LEU A 18 9.35 -10.20 1.08
CA LEU A 18 8.81 -10.54 -0.23
C LEU A 18 9.46 -11.78 -0.86
N GLN A 19 10.72 -12.04 -0.53
CA GLN A 19 11.44 -13.20 -1.05
C GLN A 19 10.88 -14.52 -0.53
N ASP A 20 10.16 -14.48 0.59
CA ASP A 20 9.50 -15.66 1.17
C ASP A 20 8.11 -15.90 0.60
N LEU A 21 7.69 -15.08 -0.35
CA LEU A 21 6.38 -15.16 -0.98
C LEU A 21 6.32 -16.37 -1.93
N ASP A 22 5.42 -17.32 -1.65
CA ASP A 22 5.16 -18.47 -2.53
C ASP A 22 4.01 -18.19 -3.50
N GLU A 23 2.84 -17.86 -2.96
CA GLU A 23 1.63 -17.64 -3.75
C GLU A 23 0.95 -16.35 -3.35
N VAL A 24 0.27 -15.74 -4.32
CA VAL A 24 -0.52 -14.52 -4.13
C VAL A 24 -1.97 -14.84 -4.45
N HIS A 25 -2.86 -14.49 -3.52
CA HIS A 25 -4.30 -14.64 -3.70
C HIS A 25 -4.91 -13.35 -4.24
N GLU A 26 -6.11 -13.47 -4.77
CA GLU A 26 -6.88 -12.33 -5.22
C GLU A 26 -7.26 -11.45 -4.01
N ILE A 27 -7.09 -10.15 -4.16
CA ILE A 27 -7.48 -9.19 -3.13
C ILE A 27 -9.00 -8.98 -3.19
N GLY A 28 -9.53 -8.80 -4.40
CA GLY A 28 -10.95 -8.58 -4.61
C GLY A 28 -11.22 -7.89 -5.93
N SER A 29 -12.48 -7.50 -6.14
CA SER A 29 -12.87 -6.77 -7.33
C SER A 29 -12.23 -5.39 -7.35
N GLU A 30 -12.16 -4.80 -8.54
CA GLU A 30 -11.61 -3.46 -8.71
C GLU A 30 -12.37 -2.44 -7.85
N SER A 31 -13.70 -2.50 -7.83
CA SER A 31 -14.50 -1.56 -7.04
C SER A 31 -14.27 -1.72 -5.54
N PHE A 32 -14.13 -2.95 -5.05
CA PHE A 32 -13.83 -3.21 -3.65
C PHE A 32 -12.48 -2.58 -3.24
N VAL A 33 -11.46 -2.79 -4.06
CA VAL A 33 -10.13 -2.27 -3.80
C VAL A 33 -10.10 -0.74 -3.92
N LEU A 34 -10.78 -0.18 -4.93
CA LEU A 34 -10.89 1.27 -5.09
C LEU A 34 -11.58 1.93 -3.90
N ASP A 35 -12.66 1.33 -3.40
CA ASP A 35 -13.35 1.88 -2.23
C ASP A 35 -12.45 1.93 -1.00
N ALA A 36 -11.68 0.88 -0.78
CA ALA A 36 -10.73 0.83 0.35
C ALA A 36 -9.61 1.86 0.19
N LEU A 37 -9.06 2.00 -1.01
CA LEU A 37 -8.00 2.99 -1.28
C LEU A 37 -8.52 4.41 -1.12
N ASN A 38 -9.73 4.70 -1.61
CA ASN A 38 -10.32 6.05 -1.48
C ASN A 38 -10.68 6.40 -0.05
N ALA A 39 -10.88 5.42 0.83
CA ALA A 39 -11.12 5.66 2.24
C ALA A 39 -9.86 6.11 2.98
N VAL A 40 -8.68 5.70 2.51
CA VAL A 40 -7.39 5.99 3.15
C VAL A 40 -6.61 7.05 2.37
N PHE A 41 -6.53 6.90 1.04
CA PHE A 41 -5.81 7.81 0.16
C PHE A 41 -6.72 8.25 -0.99
N PRO A 42 -7.70 9.14 -0.72
CA PRO A 42 -8.66 9.55 -1.75
C PRO A 42 -7.99 10.11 -2.99
N GLY A 43 -8.36 9.59 -4.16
CA GLY A 43 -7.84 10.07 -5.43
C GLY A 43 -6.48 9.52 -5.84
N CYS A 44 -5.90 8.58 -5.09
CA CYS A 44 -4.58 8.03 -5.42
C CYS A 44 -4.56 7.21 -6.71
N ILE A 45 -5.70 6.63 -7.10
CA ILE A 45 -5.88 5.99 -8.40
C ILE A 45 -6.43 7.03 -9.37
N ASP A 46 -5.95 7.06 -10.59
CA ASP A 46 -6.29 8.05 -11.62
C ASP A 46 -5.85 9.48 -11.29
N GLY A 47 -4.93 9.64 -10.36
CA GLY A 47 -4.43 10.93 -9.94
C GLY A 47 -3.44 10.76 -8.81
N PHE A 48 -3.51 11.63 -7.83
CA PHE A 48 -2.66 11.53 -6.64
C PHE A 48 -3.43 12.02 -5.42
N PHE A 49 -3.06 11.44 -4.27
CA PHE A 49 -3.51 11.92 -2.98
C PHE A 49 -2.40 12.79 -2.40
N ALA A 50 -2.72 14.02 -2.01
CA ALA A 50 -1.74 14.92 -1.39
C ALA A 50 -2.11 15.11 0.09
N HIS A 51 -1.15 14.87 0.98
CA HIS A 51 -1.28 15.12 2.41
C HIS A 51 -0.51 16.41 2.73
N GLY A 52 -1.10 17.55 2.40
CA GLY A 52 -0.48 18.86 2.55
C GLY A 52 0.84 18.93 1.79
N GLU A 53 1.89 19.43 2.48
CA GLU A 53 3.24 19.48 1.94
C GLU A 53 4.10 18.30 2.42
N THR A 54 3.49 17.33 3.11
CA THR A 54 4.20 16.20 3.70
C THR A 54 4.55 15.15 2.65
N CYS A 55 3.57 14.71 1.87
CA CYS A 55 3.79 13.68 0.85
C CYS A 55 2.64 13.61 -0.15
N THR A 56 2.88 12.93 -1.26
CA THR A 56 1.84 12.56 -2.22
C THR A 56 1.90 11.05 -2.45
N VAL A 57 0.74 10.45 -2.71
CA VAL A 57 0.61 9.01 -2.96
C VAL A 57 -0.08 8.82 -4.29
N GLU A 58 0.53 8.03 -5.17
CA GLU A 58 -0.06 7.59 -6.43
C GLU A 58 -0.16 6.08 -6.39
N GLY A 59 -1.25 5.53 -6.92
CA GLY A 59 -1.46 4.09 -6.90
C GLY A 59 -1.86 3.53 -8.25
N SER A 60 -1.61 2.23 -8.42
CA SER A 60 -2.06 1.47 -9.58
C SER A 60 -2.48 0.08 -9.16
N LEU A 61 -3.45 -0.46 -9.87
CA LEU A 61 -4.00 -1.80 -9.63
C LEU A 61 -3.53 -2.74 -10.71
N SER A 62 -3.31 -4.01 -10.35
CA SER A 62 -2.95 -5.06 -11.30
C SER A 62 -3.84 -6.27 -11.11
N GLY A 63 -4.30 -6.84 -12.22
CA GLY A 63 -5.10 -8.06 -12.25
C GLY A 63 -6.60 -7.79 -12.24
N GLN A 64 -7.36 -8.78 -12.71
CA GLN A 64 -8.82 -8.77 -12.68
C GLN A 64 -9.29 -10.21 -12.37
N PRO A 65 -9.72 -10.47 -11.12
CA PRO A 65 -9.75 -9.56 -9.96
C PRO A 65 -8.37 -9.03 -9.59
N VAL A 66 -8.35 -7.97 -8.76
CA VAL A 66 -7.09 -7.33 -8.38
C VAL A 66 -6.24 -8.29 -7.56
N THR A 67 -4.98 -8.46 -7.94
CA THR A 67 -4.03 -9.33 -7.24
C THR A 67 -2.92 -8.54 -6.56
N SER A 68 -2.67 -7.31 -7.00
CA SER A 68 -1.68 -6.45 -6.35
C SER A 68 -2.04 -4.98 -6.52
N VAL A 69 -1.55 -4.17 -5.58
CA VAL A 69 -1.67 -2.71 -5.61
C VAL A 69 -0.27 -2.14 -5.43
N HIS A 70 0.14 -1.26 -6.33
CA HIS A 70 1.41 -0.54 -6.23
C HIS A 70 1.13 0.89 -5.81
N LEU A 71 1.81 1.34 -4.74
CA LEU A 71 1.73 2.71 -4.27
C LEU A 71 3.10 3.36 -4.40
N SER A 72 3.14 4.56 -4.96
CA SER A 72 4.34 5.37 -5.06
C SER A 72 4.18 6.57 -4.14
N LEU A 73 5.03 6.65 -3.13
CA LEU A 73 5.02 7.71 -2.14
C LEU A 73 6.13 8.71 -2.49
N ARG A 74 5.75 9.97 -2.68
CA ARG A 74 6.71 11.04 -2.94
C ARG A 74 6.80 11.94 -1.72
N PHE A 75 8.03 12.21 -1.29
CA PHE A 75 8.28 13.02 -0.11
C PHE A 75 8.14 14.50 -0.45
N GLY A 76 7.36 15.21 0.34
CA GLY A 76 7.21 16.64 0.22
C GLY A 76 8.21 17.40 1.09
N ALA A 77 8.12 18.74 1.03
CA ALA A 77 9.02 19.61 1.79
C ALA A 77 8.88 19.47 3.29
N ALA A 78 7.69 19.10 3.77
CA ALA A 78 7.41 18.97 5.21
C ALA A 78 7.57 17.54 5.74
N TRP A 79 8.16 16.64 4.95
CA TRP A 79 8.36 15.24 5.35
C TRP A 79 9.30 15.14 6.56
N SER A 80 8.92 14.30 7.53
CA SER A 80 9.72 14.05 8.74
C SER A 80 9.55 12.59 9.18
N ASP A 81 10.30 12.18 10.20
CA ASP A 81 10.19 10.82 10.75
C ASP A 81 8.77 10.55 11.30
N ALA A 82 8.12 11.57 11.86
CA ALA A 82 6.74 11.45 12.34
C ALA A 82 5.78 11.20 11.17
N SER A 83 6.07 11.73 10.00
CA SER A 83 5.25 11.52 8.80
C SER A 83 5.25 10.05 8.37
N PHE A 84 6.40 9.39 8.49
CA PHE A 84 6.50 7.97 8.17
C PHE A 84 5.60 7.12 9.06
N SER A 85 5.54 7.44 10.37
CA SER A 85 4.66 6.75 11.32
C SER A 85 3.19 6.91 10.94
N GLU A 86 2.79 8.09 10.48
CA GLU A 86 1.42 8.34 10.02
C GLU A 86 1.09 7.50 8.78
N VAL A 87 2.01 7.43 7.84
CA VAL A 87 1.84 6.61 6.63
C VAL A 87 1.71 5.13 6.99
N GLU A 88 2.53 4.64 7.93
CA GLU A 88 2.44 3.26 8.40
C GLU A 88 1.07 2.95 9.00
N GLN A 89 0.51 3.88 9.79
CA GLN A 89 -0.83 3.72 10.35
C GLN A 89 -1.90 3.64 9.26
N GLN A 90 -1.78 4.48 8.24
CA GLN A 90 -2.70 4.46 7.11
C GLN A 90 -2.58 3.17 6.30
N LEU A 91 -1.35 2.70 6.08
CA LEU A 91 -1.11 1.41 5.43
C LEU A 91 -1.70 0.27 6.23
N THR A 92 -1.58 0.30 7.56
CA THR A 92 -2.16 -0.72 8.42
C THR A 92 -3.68 -0.77 8.28
N ARG A 93 -4.34 0.38 8.25
CA ARG A 93 -5.79 0.44 8.02
C ARG A 93 -6.17 -0.17 6.68
N LEU A 94 -5.40 0.16 5.64
CA LEU A 94 -5.64 -0.36 4.30
C LEU A 94 -5.44 -1.88 4.26
N CYS A 95 -4.38 -2.36 4.89
CA CYS A 95 -4.10 -3.79 4.99
C CYS A 95 -5.23 -4.53 5.72
N GLN A 96 -5.76 -3.95 6.79
CA GLN A 96 -6.88 -4.52 7.53
C GLN A 96 -8.15 -4.57 6.68
N SER A 97 -8.43 -3.51 5.92
CA SER A 97 -9.60 -3.44 5.05
C SER A 97 -9.54 -4.46 3.92
N LEU A 98 -8.37 -4.65 3.34
CA LEU A 98 -8.17 -5.53 2.19
C LEU A 98 -7.67 -6.93 2.58
N GLN A 99 -7.25 -7.12 3.83
CA GLN A 99 -6.63 -8.37 4.32
C GLN A 99 -5.38 -8.70 3.51
N VAL A 100 -4.47 -7.74 3.41
CA VAL A 100 -3.24 -7.84 2.64
C VAL A 100 -2.04 -7.44 3.50
N CYS A 101 -0.84 -7.68 2.98
CA CYS A 101 0.41 -7.17 3.55
C CYS A 101 1.01 -6.11 2.64
N ALA A 102 1.66 -5.12 3.24
CA ALA A 102 2.38 -4.07 2.52
C ALA A 102 3.87 -4.31 2.66
N PHE A 103 4.59 -4.25 1.54
CA PHE A 103 6.03 -4.46 1.50
C PHE A 103 6.73 -3.30 0.81
N SER A 104 7.95 -3.00 1.28
CA SER A 104 8.83 -2.07 0.58
C SER A 104 9.44 -2.77 -0.64
N VAL A 105 9.34 -2.14 -1.80
CA VAL A 105 9.95 -2.69 -3.02
C VAL A 105 11.47 -2.60 -2.96
N ASP A 106 12.01 -1.59 -2.28
CA ASP A 106 13.45 -1.35 -2.22
C ASP A 106 14.22 -2.46 -1.50
N ASP A 107 13.71 -2.93 -0.35
CA ASP A 107 14.40 -3.93 0.47
C ASP A 107 13.56 -5.17 0.76
N ASN A 108 12.38 -5.27 0.17
CA ASN A 108 11.45 -6.40 0.31
C ASN A 108 10.91 -6.61 1.74
N SER A 109 11.13 -5.65 2.64
CA SER A 109 10.68 -5.79 4.02
C SER A 109 9.20 -5.47 4.19
N ARG A 110 8.58 -6.12 5.16
CA ARG A 110 7.17 -5.87 5.49
C ARG A 110 7.03 -4.53 6.21
N LEU A 111 6.09 -3.71 5.75
CA LEU A 111 5.78 -2.41 6.36
C LEU A 111 4.53 -2.48 7.23
N ALA A 112 3.54 -3.25 6.81
CA ALA A 112 2.27 -3.36 7.52
C ALA A 112 1.58 -4.67 7.13
N GLY A 113 0.57 -5.06 7.91
CA GLY A 113 -0.21 -6.26 7.66
C GLY A 113 -1.59 -6.16 8.26
N PRO A 114 -2.44 -7.19 8.05
CA PRO A 114 -3.84 -7.15 8.47
C PRO A 114 -4.05 -7.42 9.97
N LEU A 115 -3.00 -7.79 10.67
CA LEU A 115 -3.07 -8.14 12.10
C LEU A 115 -2.53 -7.06 12.99
#